data_45c18ed887ec141e35a73ef96b6c04d1
#
_entry.id   45c18ed887ec141e35a73ef96b6c04d1
#
_cell.length_a   1.000
_cell.length_b   1.000
_cell.length_c   1.000
_cell.angle_alpha   90.00
_cell.angle_beta   90.00
_cell.angle_gamma   90.00
#
_symmetry.space_group_name_H-M   'P 1'
#
loop_
_entity.id
_entity.type
_entity.pdbx_description
1 polymer ?
#
loop_
_entity_poly.entity_id
_entity_poly.type
_entity_poly.pdbx_seq_one_letter_code
_entity_poly.pdbx_strand_id
1 'polypeptide(L)'
;FNRVLWDACLHCETGEVVGILGRYGGGKSCLMKVIYGELRLKDQYVAIDGKALLTRERRPEDMRYLLQQSFVLPGLSVKQVFDDFGVAFESFVKDFPDFAGTARKRMKAFSTGERRIIEVYAVLASDSKFCLLDEPFSFMMPLHVQKMKEVIQREKKRKGIVITDHYFEDVIDISDELFILRSGKIWRVNGREDLELLGYIRNTNGV
;
A
#
# COMPACT_ATOMS: atom_id res chain seq x y z
N PHE A 1 10.24 3.33 26.03
CA PHE A 1 9.59 3.24 24.71
C PHE A 1 10.68 3.48 23.65
N ASN A 2 11.10 2.46 22.90
CA ASN A 2 11.97 2.63 21.75
C ASN A 2 11.22 3.53 20.73
N ARG A 3 11.84 4.66 20.37
CA ARG A 3 11.31 5.53 19.31
C ARG A 3 11.36 4.75 17.99
N VAL A 4 10.22 4.25 17.54
CA VAL A 4 10.11 3.48 16.28
C VAL A 4 10.35 4.41 15.07
N LEU A 5 9.97 5.68 15.20
CA LEU A 5 10.16 6.73 14.20
C LEU A 5 10.65 8.01 14.89
N TRP A 6 11.66 8.67 14.34
CA TRP A 6 12.23 9.91 14.94
C TRP A 6 12.75 10.94 13.91
N ASP A 7 12.96 10.52 12.68
CA ASP A 7 13.40 11.40 11.58
C ASP A 7 12.92 10.78 10.27
N ALA A 8 11.62 10.91 10.00
CA ALA A 8 10.99 10.38 8.81
C ALA A 8 10.27 11.50 8.06
N CYS A 9 10.83 11.93 6.93
CA CYS A 9 10.22 12.87 6.01
C CYS A 9 9.92 12.15 4.70
N LEU A 10 8.66 12.17 4.28
CA LEU A 10 8.17 11.54 3.06
C LEU A 10 7.32 12.53 2.27
N HIS A 11 7.52 12.55 0.98
CA HIS A 11 6.68 13.28 0.03
C HIS A 11 6.13 12.30 -1.02
N CYS A 12 4.92 12.53 -1.48
CA CYS A 12 4.29 11.76 -2.55
C CYS A 12 3.33 12.68 -3.31
N GLU A 13 3.44 12.70 -4.62
CA GLU A 13 2.57 13.49 -5.49
C GLU A 13 1.55 12.61 -6.22
N THR A 14 0.50 13.23 -6.76
CA THR A 14 -0.38 12.57 -7.72
C THR A 14 0.42 12.17 -8.95
N GLY A 15 0.29 10.93 -9.39
CA GLY A 15 1.08 10.38 -10.49
C GLY A 15 2.27 9.55 -10.04
N GLU A 16 2.54 9.49 -8.73
CA GLU A 16 3.70 8.78 -8.17
C GLU A 16 3.32 7.54 -7.37
N VAL A 17 4.20 6.54 -7.43
CA VAL A 17 4.28 5.42 -6.49
C VAL A 17 5.55 5.58 -5.68
N VAL A 18 5.40 5.77 -4.38
CA VAL A 18 6.50 5.87 -3.41
C VAL A 18 6.64 4.55 -2.67
N GLY A 19 7.72 3.83 -2.92
CA GLY A 19 8.05 2.57 -2.28
C GLY A 19 8.83 2.78 -0.98
N ILE A 20 8.41 2.11 0.10
CA ILE A 20 9.12 2.13 1.38
C ILE A 20 9.58 0.71 1.72
N LEU A 21 10.88 0.50 1.65
CA LEU A 21 11.54 -0.73 2.04
C LEU A 21 11.99 -0.68 3.51
N GLY A 22 12.25 -1.82 4.10
CA GLY A 22 12.76 -1.91 5.46
C GLY A 22 12.55 -3.31 6.03
N ARG A 23 13.38 -3.69 7.01
CA ARG A 23 13.31 -5.01 7.64
C ARG A 23 11.97 -5.21 8.36
N TYR A 24 11.61 -6.47 8.59
CA TYR A 24 10.48 -6.83 9.44
C TYR A 24 10.61 -6.17 10.82
N GLY A 25 9.51 -5.62 11.34
CA GLY A 25 9.52 -4.87 12.61
C GLY A 25 10.22 -3.49 12.54
N GLY A 26 10.70 -3.05 11.38
CA GLY A 26 11.42 -1.78 11.18
C GLY A 26 10.56 -0.51 11.27
N GLY A 27 9.24 -0.63 11.46
CA GLY A 27 8.35 0.51 11.66
C GLY A 27 7.55 0.96 10.44
N LYS A 28 7.58 0.23 9.31
CA LYS A 28 6.85 0.60 8.07
C LYS A 28 5.35 0.78 8.32
N SER A 29 4.69 -0.20 8.92
CA SER A 29 3.26 -0.11 9.28
C SER A 29 3.00 1.00 10.31
N CYS A 30 3.93 1.27 11.24
CA CYS A 30 3.82 2.41 12.14
C CYS A 30 3.84 3.74 11.36
N LEU A 31 4.72 3.87 10.37
CA LEU A 31 4.78 5.06 9.50
C LEU A 31 3.46 5.23 8.72
N MET A 32 2.95 4.16 8.11
CA MET A 32 1.65 4.18 7.42
C MET A 32 0.52 4.63 8.35
N LYS A 33 0.48 4.09 9.58
CA LYS A 33 -0.51 4.46 10.59
C LYS A 33 -0.39 5.92 11.06
N VAL A 34 0.83 6.45 11.14
CA VAL A 34 1.07 7.87 11.44
C VAL A 34 0.56 8.75 10.30
N ILE A 35 0.90 8.42 9.06
CA ILE A 35 0.43 9.16 7.87
C ILE A 35 -1.09 9.12 7.81
N TYR A 36 -1.70 7.95 7.99
CA TYR A 36 -3.16 7.79 7.99
C TYR A 36 -3.84 8.44 9.20
N GLY A 37 -3.14 8.58 10.35
CA GLY A 37 -3.62 9.18 11.59
C GLY A 37 -4.25 8.21 12.58
N GLU A 38 -4.05 6.93 12.39
CA GLU A 38 -4.39 5.91 13.35
C GLU A 38 -3.44 5.93 14.55
N LEU A 39 -2.16 6.24 14.30
CA LEU A 39 -1.13 6.40 15.33
C LEU A 39 -0.71 7.87 15.44
N ARG A 40 -0.65 8.40 16.67
CA ARG A 40 -0.18 9.76 16.96
C ARG A 40 1.21 9.76 17.57
N LEU A 41 2.09 10.57 17.01
CA LEU A 41 3.38 10.91 17.60
C LEU A 41 3.34 12.36 18.09
N LYS A 42 4.21 12.68 19.07
CA LYS A 42 4.25 14.03 19.65
C LYS A 42 4.64 15.08 18.62
N ASP A 43 5.63 14.74 17.78
CA ASP A 43 6.21 15.65 16.79
C ASP A 43 5.94 15.09 15.38
N GLN A 44 4.68 15.16 14.94
CA GLN A 44 4.27 14.74 13.60
C GLN A 44 3.60 15.89 12.84
N TYR A 45 3.87 15.94 11.55
CA TYR A 45 3.20 16.83 10.62
C TYR A 45 2.84 16.04 9.36
N VAL A 46 1.55 16.04 9.00
CA VAL A 46 1.05 15.45 7.75
C VAL A 46 0.21 16.53 7.06
N ALA A 47 0.44 16.72 5.79
CA ALA A 47 -0.30 17.71 4.99
C ALA A 47 -0.70 17.12 3.63
N ILE A 48 -1.82 17.58 3.08
CA ILE A 48 -2.23 17.38 1.69
C ILE A 48 -2.44 18.75 1.05
N ASP A 49 -1.85 18.98 -0.12
CA ASP A 49 -1.92 20.24 -0.85
C ASP A 49 -1.52 21.44 0.04
N GLY A 50 -0.48 21.28 0.86
CA GLY A 50 0.02 22.29 1.79
C GLY A 50 -0.86 22.56 3.03
N LYS A 51 -2.01 21.88 3.16
CA LYS A 51 -2.90 22.00 4.31
C LYS A 51 -2.62 20.89 5.30
N ALA A 52 -2.32 21.26 6.56
CA ALA A 52 -2.11 20.32 7.63
C ALA A 52 -3.37 19.47 7.85
N LEU A 53 -3.21 18.15 7.88
CA LEU A 53 -4.29 17.22 8.19
C LEU A 53 -4.33 16.94 9.70
N LEU A 54 -5.31 17.50 10.37
CA LEU A 54 -5.63 17.10 11.72
C LEU A 54 -6.27 15.70 11.68
N THR A 55 -5.97 14.86 12.66
CA THR A 55 -6.43 13.45 12.71
C THR A 55 -7.96 13.33 12.62
N ARG A 56 -8.70 14.35 13.06
CA ARG A 56 -10.17 14.39 13.03
C ARG A 56 -10.76 14.81 11.67
N GLU A 57 -9.95 15.32 10.76
CA GLU A 57 -10.39 15.90 9.48
C GLU A 57 -10.07 14.99 8.30
N ARG A 58 -9.51 13.81 8.56
CA ARG A 58 -9.15 12.85 7.50
C ARG A 58 -10.40 12.20 6.94
N ARG A 59 -10.57 12.31 5.65
CA ARG A 59 -11.72 11.80 4.91
C ARG A 59 -11.30 10.70 3.96
N PRO A 60 -12.18 9.75 3.65
CA PRO A 60 -11.90 8.70 2.66
C PRO A 60 -11.50 9.24 1.29
N GLU A 61 -12.06 10.39 0.87
CA GLU A 61 -11.70 11.07 -0.37
C GLU A 61 -10.29 11.68 -0.37
N ASP A 62 -9.73 11.98 0.79
CA ASP A 62 -8.35 12.44 0.91
C ASP A 62 -7.36 11.29 0.85
N MET A 63 -7.65 10.22 1.61
CA MET A 63 -6.72 9.09 1.73
C MET A 63 -7.43 7.79 2.09
N ARG A 64 -7.06 6.71 1.41
CA ARG A 64 -7.43 5.33 1.75
C ARG A 64 -6.22 4.58 2.28
N TYR A 65 -6.45 3.63 3.17
CA TYR A 65 -5.41 2.81 3.76
C TYR A 65 -5.77 1.32 3.72
N LEU A 66 -4.96 0.54 3.04
CA LEU A 66 -4.99 -0.91 3.08
C LEU A 66 -4.16 -1.40 4.26
N LEU A 67 -4.81 -1.96 5.25
CA LEU A 67 -4.16 -2.57 6.41
C LEU A 67 -3.40 -3.85 6.02
N GLN A 68 -2.33 -4.17 6.72
CA GLN A 68 -1.61 -5.45 6.57
C GLN A 68 -2.54 -6.65 6.82
N GLN A 69 -3.42 -6.54 7.82
CA GLN A 69 -4.40 -7.57 8.12
C GLN A 69 -5.70 -7.35 7.34
N SER A 70 -6.40 -8.46 7.02
CA SER A 70 -7.74 -8.39 6.43
C SER A 70 -8.69 -7.60 7.33
N PHE A 71 -9.38 -6.63 6.75
CA PHE A 71 -10.28 -5.72 7.46
C PHE A 71 -11.75 -5.90 7.03
N VAL A 72 -11.98 -6.63 5.93
CA VAL A 72 -13.33 -6.85 5.40
C VAL A 72 -14.04 -7.94 6.21
N LEU A 73 -15.28 -7.65 6.60
CA LEU A 73 -16.11 -8.61 7.36
C LEU A 73 -16.39 -9.88 6.54
N PRO A 74 -16.18 -11.08 7.11
CA PRO A 74 -16.32 -12.34 6.39
C PRO A 74 -17.73 -12.62 5.84
N GLY A 75 -18.74 -11.95 6.38
CA GLY A 75 -20.15 -12.09 6.01
C GLY A 75 -20.57 -11.27 4.78
N LEU A 76 -19.82 -10.24 4.41
CA LEU A 76 -20.11 -9.40 3.24
C LEU A 76 -19.90 -10.18 1.94
N SER A 77 -20.71 -9.88 0.91
CA SER A 77 -20.45 -10.33 -0.44
C SER A 77 -19.41 -9.42 -1.11
N VAL A 78 -18.74 -9.94 -2.16
CA VAL A 78 -17.78 -9.15 -2.95
C VAL A 78 -18.41 -7.87 -3.47
N LYS A 79 -19.66 -7.96 -3.98
CA LYS A 79 -20.41 -6.79 -4.46
C LYS A 79 -20.61 -5.76 -3.37
N GLN A 80 -21.02 -6.16 -2.16
CA GLN A 80 -21.19 -5.24 -1.04
C GLN A 80 -19.88 -4.54 -0.68
N VAL A 81 -18.75 -5.27 -0.68
CA VAL A 81 -17.43 -4.66 -0.45
C VAL A 81 -17.14 -3.58 -1.49
N PHE A 82 -17.33 -3.87 -2.77
CA PHE A 82 -17.07 -2.89 -3.82
C PHE A 82 -18.05 -1.71 -3.80
N ASP A 83 -19.32 -1.95 -3.52
CA ASP A 83 -20.32 -0.89 -3.35
C ASP A 83 -19.93 0.08 -2.21
N ASP A 84 -19.43 -0.45 -1.07
CA ASP A 84 -18.96 0.35 0.07
C ASP A 84 -17.73 1.23 -0.27
N PHE A 85 -16.92 0.81 -1.25
CA PHE A 85 -15.79 1.57 -1.74
C PHE A 85 -16.09 2.40 -2.99
N GLY A 86 -17.31 2.36 -3.51
CA GLY A 86 -17.70 3.06 -4.73
C GLY A 86 -17.03 2.51 -5.99
N VAL A 87 -16.68 1.22 -5.99
CA VAL A 87 -15.95 0.55 -7.09
C VAL A 87 -16.90 -0.38 -7.87
N ALA A 88 -16.89 -0.31 -9.19
CA ALA A 88 -17.69 -1.20 -10.01
C ALA A 88 -17.07 -2.62 -10.04
N PHE A 89 -17.88 -3.64 -9.70
CA PHE A 89 -17.47 -5.04 -9.76
C PHE A 89 -17.03 -5.46 -11.18
N GLU A 90 -17.66 -4.92 -12.20
CA GLU A 90 -17.35 -5.18 -13.60
C GLU A 90 -15.94 -4.73 -13.98
N SER A 91 -15.45 -3.62 -13.39
CA SER A 91 -14.08 -3.14 -13.58
C SER A 91 -13.07 -4.11 -12.94
N PHE A 92 -13.39 -4.64 -11.78
CA PHE A 92 -12.58 -5.66 -11.13
C PHE A 92 -12.47 -6.94 -11.97
N VAL A 93 -13.58 -7.43 -12.50
CA VAL A 93 -13.62 -8.65 -13.33
C VAL A 93 -12.85 -8.49 -14.64
N LYS A 94 -12.76 -7.28 -15.20
CA LYS A 94 -11.91 -7.03 -16.37
C LYS A 94 -10.43 -7.28 -16.09
N ASP A 95 -9.97 -6.84 -14.93
CA ASP A 95 -8.57 -7.01 -14.51
C ASP A 95 -8.31 -8.43 -13.95
N PHE A 96 -9.30 -9.01 -13.28
CA PHE A 96 -9.25 -10.34 -12.65
C PHE A 96 -10.40 -11.23 -13.12
N PRO A 97 -10.35 -11.80 -14.34
CA PRO A 97 -11.44 -12.60 -14.92
C PRO A 97 -11.81 -13.85 -14.12
N ASP A 98 -10.86 -14.38 -13.35
CA ASP A 98 -11.08 -15.56 -12.48
C ASP A 98 -12.17 -15.31 -11.42
N PHE A 99 -12.51 -14.06 -11.15
CA PHE A 99 -13.56 -13.67 -10.22
C PHE A 99 -14.92 -13.44 -10.90
N ALA A 100 -15.05 -13.75 -12.19
CA ALA A 100 -16.34 -13.67 -12.89
C ALA A 100 -17.41 -14.52 -12.18
N GLY A 101 -18.61 -13.96 -12.04
CA GLY A 101 -19.74 -14.64 -11.37
C GLY A 101 -19.67 -14.68 -9.83
N THR A 102 -18.64 -14.12 -9.21
CA THR A 102 -18.46 -14.19 -7.74
C THR A 102 -19.10 -13.02 -6.97
N ALA A 103 -19.77 -12.07 -7.63
CA ALA A 103 -20.34 -10.87 -7.03
C ALA A 103 -21.14 -11.12 -5.74
N ARG A 104 -21.92 -12.22 -5.71
CA ARG A 104 -22.76 -12.60 -4.55
C ARG A 104 -22.05 -13.54 -3.56
N LYS A 105 -20.84 -14.04 -3.90
CA LYS A 105 -20.06 -14.93 -3.02
C LYS A 105 -19.56 -14.14 -1.81
N ARG A 106 -19.68 -14.73 -0.62
CA ARG A 106 -19.25 -14.07 0.63
C ARG A 106 -17.74 -14.16 0.81
N MET A 107 -17.14 -13.14 1.44
CA MET A 107 -15.70 -13.04 1.68
C MET A 107 -15.11 -14.27 2.39
N LYS A 108 -15.85 -14.88 3.34
CA LYS A 108 -15.41 -16.10 4.04
C LYS A 108 -15.19 -17.32 3.12
N ALA A 109 -15.74 -17.31 1.91
CA ALA A 109 -15.65 -18.43 0.96
C ALA A 109 -14.44 -18.31 0.01
N PHE A 110 -13.63 -17.27 0.17
CA PHE A 110 -12.38 -17.09 -0.59
C PHE A 110 -11.17 -17.46 0.27
N SER A 111 -10.11 -17.90 -0.38
CA SER A 111 -8.79 -18.09 0.23
C SER A 111 -8.24 -16.75 0.72
N THR A 112 -7.19 -16.79 1.56
CA THR A 112 -6.53 -15.57 2.06
C THR A 112 -6.00 -14.71 0.91
N GLY A 113 -5.38 -15.32 -0.11
CA GLY A 113 -4.87 -14.59 -1.27
C GLY A 113 -5.98 -13.96 -2.12
N GLU A 114 -7.06 -14.70 -2.39
CA GLU A 114 -8.22 -14.14 -3.13
C GLU A 114 -8.88 -12.98 -2.38
N ARG A 115 -9.04 -13.10 -1.05
CA ARG A 115 -9.53 -11.97 -0.22
C ARG A 115 -8.61 -10.77 -0.31
N ARG A 116 -7.29 -11.00 -0.27
CA ARG A 116 -6.31 -9.92 -0.39
C ARG A 116 -6.44 -9.18 -1.72
N ILE A 117 -6.62 -9.91 -2.84
CA ILE A 117 -6.84 -9.29 -4.16
C ILE A 117 -8.07 -8.37 -4.14
N ILE A 118 -9.20 -8.84 -3.59
CA ILE A 118 -10.44 -8.07 -3.50
C ILE A 118 -10.23 -6.81 -2.65
N GLU A 119 -9.60 -6.94 -1.48
CA GLU A 119 -9.33 -5.83 -0.55
C GLU A 119 -8.40 -4.78 -1.15
N VAL A 120 -7.28 -5.21 -1.75
CA VAL A 120 -6.34 -4.31 -2.41
C VAL A 120 -7.03 -3.56 -3.53
N TYR A 121 -7.77 -4.27 -4.38
CA TYR A 121 -8.46 -3.65 -5.51
C TYR A 121 -9.52 -2.64 -5.04
N ALA A 122 -10.33 -2.98 -4.04
CA ALA A 122 -11.35 -2.08 -3.49
C ALA A 122 -10.73 -0.77 -2.97
N VAL A 123 -9.66 -0.86 -2.18
CA VAL A 123 -8.95 0.30 -1.64
C VAL A 123 -8.29 1.13 -2.75
N LEU A 124 -7.58 0.45 -3.65
CA LEU A 124 -6.79 1.09 -4.71
C LEU A 124 -7.67 1.77 -5.77
N ALA A 125 -8.75 1.10 -6.21
CA ALA A 125 -9.65 1.61 -7.23
C ALA A 125 -10.70 2.62 -6.71
N SER A 126 -10.86 2.74 -5.38
CA SER A 126 -11.77 3.73 -4.77
C SER A 126 -11.35 5.16 -5.10
N ASP A 127 -12.29 6.09 -4.99
CA ASP A 127 -11.99 7.50 -5.19
C ASP A 127 -11.30 8.08 -3.94
N SER A 128 -10.04 8.50 -4.12
CA SER A 128 -9.20 9.16 -3.10
C SER A 128 -8.01 9.84 -3.76
N LYS A 129 -7.49 10.91 -3.14
CA LYS A 129 -6.27 11.59 -3.61
C LYS A 129 -5.02 10.75 -3.39
N PHE A 130 -4.97 10.03 -2.28
CA PHE A 130 -3.84 9.18 -1.90
C PHE A 130 -4.30 7.79 -1.47
N CYS A 131 -3.41 6.83 -1.66
CA CYS A 131 -3.61 5.45 -1.24
C CYS A 131 -2.36 4.92 -0.54
N LEU A 132 -2.54 4.42 0.68
CA LEU A 132 -1.48 3.75 1.45
C LEU A 132 -1.70 2.24 1.35
N LEU A 133 -0.70 1.50 0.89
CA LEU A 133 -0.77 0.04 0.72
C LEU A 133 0.27 -0.65 1.61
N ASP A 134 -0.19 -1.28 2.70
CA ASP A 134 0.68 -2.00 3.63
C ASP A 134 0.67 -3.49 3.28
N GLU A 135 1.76 -3.96 2.68
CA GLU A 135 1.99 -5.33 2.22
C GLU A 135 0.88 -5.86 1.28
N PRO A 136 0.57 -5.13 0.19
CA PRO A 136 -0.55 -5.50 -0.70
C PRO A 136 -0.36 -6.86 -1.36
N PHE A 137 0.87 -7.28 -1.65
CA PHE A 137 1.15 -8.51 -2.41
C PHE A 137 1.16 -9.78 -1.55
N SER A 138 1.04 -9.64 -0.23
CA SER A 138 1.03 -10.78 0.70
C SER A 138 -0.04 -11.81 0.33
N PHE A 139 0.35 -13.09 0.30
CA PHE A 139 -0.50 -14.24 -0.03
C PHE A 139 -1.02 -14.30 -1.48
N MET A 140 -0.63 -13.37 -2.36
CA MET A 140 -1.00 -13.41 -3.77
C MET A 140 -0.12 -14.39 -4.55
N MET A 141 -0.70 -15.05 -5.55
CA MET A 141 0.08 -15.80 -6.54
C MET A 141 0.83 -14.84 -7.47
N PRO A 142 2.00 -15.22 -8.01
CA PRO A 142 2.82 -14.34 -8.87
C PRO A 142 2.05 -13.71 -10.04
N LEU A 143 1.16 -14.46 -10.67
CA LEU A 143 0.32 -13.93 -11.75
C LEU A 143 -0.61 -12.80 -11.28
N HIS A 144 -1.19 -12.93 -10.08
CA HIS A 144 -2.05 -11.90 -9.51
C HIS A 144 -1.25 -10.67 -9.05
N VAL A 145 -0.01 -10.88 -8.56
CA VAL A 145 0.90 -9.77 -8.25
C VAL A 145 1.16 -8.95 -9.52
N GLN A 146 1.50 -9.61 -10.64
CA GLN A 146 1.74 -8.91 -11.90
C GLN A 146 0.54 -8.10 -12.37
N LYS A 147 -0.66 -8.69 -12.34
CA LYS A 147 -1.90 -7.96 -12.67
C LYS A 147 -2.16 -6.79 -11.71
N MET A 148 -1.91 -6.97 -10.42
CA MET A 148 -2.08 -5.90 -9.44
C MET A 148 -1.10 -4.75 -9.65
N LYS A 149 0.14 -5.02 -10.06
CA LYS A 149 1.10 -3.99 -10.47
C LYS A 149 0.57 -3.15 -11.64
N GLU A 150 -0.05 -3.78 -12.64
CA GLU A 150 -0.68 -3.07 -13.77
C GLU A 150 -1.81 -2.15 -13.29
N VAL A 151 -2.63 -2.64 -12.34
CA VAL A 151 -3.69 -1.82 -11.71
C VAL A 151 -3.08 -0.64 -10.95
N ILE A 152 -2.01 -0.85 -10.16
CA ILE A 152 -1.29 0.21 -9.44
C ILE A 152 -0.77 1.27 -10.43
N GLN A 153 -0.11 0.87 -11.52
CA GLN A 153 0.42 1.77 -12.53
C GLN A 153 -0.69 2.55 -13.28
N ARG A 154 -1.88 1.98 -13.40
CA ARG A 154 -3.04 2.67 -13.95
C ARG A 154 -3.59 3.70 -12.95
N GLU A 155 -3.78 3.29 -11.71
CA GLU A 155 -4.42 4.10 -10.66
C GLU A 155 -3.54 5.28 -10.21
N LYS A 156 -2.20 5.14 -10.26
CA LYS A 156 -1.29 6.24 -9.92
C LYS A 156 -1.53 7.49 -10.77
N LYS A 157 -2.03 7.35 -12.01
CA LYS A 157 -2.30 8.49 -12.91
C LYS A 157 -3.29 9.50 -12.31
N ARG A 158 -4.09 9.10 -11.34
CA ARG A 158 -5.10 9.95 -10.69
C ARG A 158 -4.90 10.14 -9.20
N LYS A 159 -3.92 9.47 -8.58
CA LYS A 159 -3.62 9.56 -7.15
C LYS A 159 -2.15 9.34 -6.83
N GLY A 160 -1.71 9.77 -5.66
CA GLY A 160 -0.42 9.36 -5.09
C GLY A 160 -0.56 8.03 -4.35
N ILE A 161 0.42 7.15 -4.49
CA ILE A 161 0.40 5.82 -3.87
C ILE A 161 1.67 5.64 -3.04
N VAL A 162 1.51 5.28 -1.76
CA VAL A 162 2.63 4.88 -0.90
C VAL A 162 2.48 3.40 -0.63
N ILE A 163 3.53 2.62 -0.90
CA ILE A 163 3.51 1.16 -0.79
C ILE A 163 4.65 0.63 0.06
N THR A 164 4.36 -0.37 0.88
CA THR A 164 5.37 -1.21 1.55
C THR A 164 5.07 -2.67 1.27
N ASP A 165 6.11 -3.49 1.08
CA ASP A 165 5.95 -4.94 1.03
C ASP A 165 7.25 -5.64 1.47
N HIS A 166 7.15 -6.95 1.76
CA HIS A 166 8.31 -7.82 2.00
C HIS A 166 8.96 -8.24 0.67
N TYR A 167 8.18 -8.33 -0.38
CA TYR A 167 8.62 -8.64 -1.73
C TYR A 167 9.25 -7.39 -2.35
N PHE A 168 10.46 -7.04 -1.89
CA PHE A 168 11.13 -5.79 -2.22
C PHE A 168 11.34 -5.60 -3.73
N GLU A 169 11.57 -6.68 -4.49
CA GLU A 169 11.71 -6.61 -5.95
C GLU A 169 10.42 -6.09 -6.60
N ASP A 170 9.25 -6.53 -6.12
CA ASP A 170 7.96 -6.07 -6.62
C ASP A 170 7.70 -4.59 -6.29
N VAL A 171 8.18 -4.12 -5.14
CA VAL A 171 8.09 -2.70 -4.76
C VAL A 171 9.02 -1.84 -5.62
N ILE A 172 10.29 -2.30 -5.81
CA ILE A 172 11.26 -1.60 -6.67
C ILE A 172 10.73 -1.43 -8.09
N ASP A 173 10.15 -2.50 -8.65
CA ASP A 173 9.68 -2.55 -10.04
C ASP A 173 8.58 -1.53 -10.35
N ILE A 174 7.75 -1.18 -9.37
CA ILE A 174 6.61 -0.28 -9.58
C ILE A 174 6.80 1.13 -9.03
N SER A 175 7.85 1.37 -8.24
CA SER A 175 8.03 2.65 -7.56
C SER A 175 8.75 3.68 -8.45
N ASP A 176 8.26 4.90 -8.45
CA ASP A 176 8.92 6.05 -9.07
C ASP A 176 9.98 6.64 -8.12
N GLU A 177 9.69 6.62 -6.81
CA GLU A 177 10.64 6.96 -5.76
C GLU A 177 10.74 5.81 -4.75
N LEU A 178 11.95 5.59 -4.26
CA LEU A 178 12.23 4.51 -3.33
C LEU A 178 12.90 5.02 -2.06
N PHE A 179 12.42 4.55 -0.93
CA PHE A 179 12.96 4.87 0.38
C PHE A 179 13.24 3.62 1.18
N ILE A 180 14.22 3.69 2.09
CA ILE A 180 14.45 2.66 3.09
C ILE A 180 14.20 3.22 4.49
N LEU A 181 13.37 2.53 5.27
CA LEU A 181 13.16 2.81 6.69
C LEU A 181 14.11 1.95 7.53
N ARG A 182 15.06 2.59 8.20
CA ARG A 182 16.04 1.92 9.05
C ARG A 182 16.25 2.69 10.33
N SER A 183 16.15 2.03 11.46
CA SER A 183 16.38 2.62 12.79
C SER A 183 15.58 3.90 13.04
N GLY A 184 14.32 3.93 12.59
CA GLY A 184 13.40 5.06 12.76
C GLY A 184 13.63 6.27 11.86
N LYS A 185 14.59 6.21 10.95
CA LYS A 185 14.85 7.20 9.90
C LYS A 185 14.48 6.66 8.55
N ILE A 186 14.10 7.58 7.65
CA ILE A 186 13.85 7.26 6.25
C ILE A 186 14.95 7.86 5.37
N TRP A 187 15.43 7.07 4.40
CA TRP A 187 16.50 7.45 3.48
C TRP A 187 16.03 7.21 2.06
N ARG A 188 16.18 8.23 1.21
CA ARG A 188 15.94 8.05 -0.22
C ARG A 188 17.04 7.17 -0.81
N VAL A 189 16.69 6.26 -1.70
CA VAL A 189 17.60 5.38 -2.43
C VAL A 189 17.38 5.53 -3.92
N ASN A 190 18.47 5.55 -4.70
CA ASN A 190 18.43 5.79 -6.15
C ASN A 190 18.46 4.48 -6.95
N GLY A 191 18.29 3.34 -6.28
CA GLY A 191 18.26 2.05 -6.94
C GLY A 191 18.89 0.93 -6.11
N ARG A 192 19.18 -0.17 -6.81
CA ARG A 192 19.67 -1.41 -6.21
C ARG A 192 21.03 -1.25 -5.51
N GLU A 193 21.94 -0.46 -6.10
CA GLU A 193 23.29 -0.23 -5.55
C GLU A 193 23.24 0.40 -4.15
N ASP A 194 22.37 1.39 -3.95
CA ASP A 194 22.18 2.01 -2.62
C ASP A 194 21.65 1.01 -1.61
N LEU A 195 20.77 0.09 -2.03
CA LEU A 195 20.24 -0.97 -1.16
C LEU A 195 21.33 -1.97 -0.75
N GLU A 196 22.28 -2.28 -1.64
CA GLU A 196 23.44 -3.10 -1.35
C GLU A 196 24.39 -2.39 -0.37
N LEU A 197 24.72 -1.11 -0.62
CA LEU A 197 25.54 -0.28 0.26
C LEU A 197 24.96 -0.15 1.67
N LEU A 198 23.61 -0.03 1.76
CA LEU A 198 22.90 0.02 3.03
C LEU A 198 22.76 -1.37 3.69
N GLY A 199 23.22 -2.45 3.04
CA GLY A 199 23.15 -3.81 3.54
C GLY A 199 21.72 -4.35 3.64
N TYR A 200 20.82 -3.82 2.80
CA TYR A 200 19.44 -4.28 2.73
C TYR A 200 19.29 -5.55 1.88
N ILE A 201 19.97 -5.56 0.73
CA ILE A 201 20.09 -6.74 -0.14
C ILE A 201 21.55 -7.20 -0.19
N ARG A 202 21.78 -8.49 -0.47
CA ARG A 202 23.13 -9.02 -0.63
C ARG A 202 23.61 -8.72 -2.05
N ASN A 203 24.89 -8.38 -2.17
CA ASN A 203 25.55 -8.25 -3.45
C ASN A 203 25.63 -9.64 -4.10
N THR A 204 24.91 -9.85 -5.20
CA THR A 204 24.89 -11.13 -5.95
C THR A 204 26.04 -11.23 -6.95
N ASN A 205 26.90 -10.21 -7.07
CA ASN A 205 28.02 -10.16 -7.99
C ASN A 205 29.35 -10.68 -7.39
N GLY A 206 29.31 -11.39 -6.27
CA GLY A 206 30.49 -11.93 -5.57
C GLY A 206 30.48 -13.45 -5.51
N VAL A 207 30.56 -14.13 -6.64
CA VAL A 207 31.14 -15.50 -6.79
C VAL A 207 31.94 -15.51 -8.07
#